data_4a27e3443c3393170a3ce55493653ff2
#
_entry.id   4a27e3443c3393170a3ce55493653ff2
#
_cell.length_a   1.000
_cell.length_b   1.000
_cell.length_c   1.000
_cell.angle_alpha   90.00
_cell.angle_beta   90.00
_cell.angle_gamma   90.00
#
_symmetry.space_group_name_H-M   'P 1'
#
loop_
_entity.id
_entity.type
_entity.pdbx_description
1 polymer ?
#
loop_
_entity_poly.entity_id
_entity_poly.type
_entity_poly.pdbx_seq_one_letter_code
_entity_poly.pdbx_strand_id
1 'polypeptide(L)'
;YLGAYLNWTNDKVVFETSLHGNTGEAAPIKVNDLYNIKNGASDGKTKYAAIDECIAYTYNTDDPTRWCMNYVSCYDTAHCSVSGISLFGAVGDYDYCANKYNRYTADKIDSYDFRGNVGIVLMDFAAASHATMTYGQTYSNMQVYGDDLVRAVICNNNKWNLRRNE
;
A
#
# COMPACT_ATOMS: atom_id res chain seq x y z
N TYR A 1 -4.11 -23.35 -10.53
CA TYR A 1 -2.96 -22.48 -10.81
C TYR A 1 -3.46 -21.23 -11.52
N LEU A 2 -3.58 -20.13 -10.79
CA LEU A 2 -3.72 -18.80 -11.39
C LEU A 2 -2.31 -18.33 -11.75
N GLY A 3 -1.81 -18.71 -12.91
CA GLY A 3 -0.53 -18.23 -13.41
C GLY A 3 -0.75 -16.83 -13.99
N ALA A 4 -0.72 -15.83 -13.14
CA ALA A 4 -0.60 -14.45 -13.59
C ALA A 4 0.83 -13.97 -13.33
N TYR A 5 1.39 -13.17 -14.23
CA TYR A 5 2.68 -12.56 -14.05
C TYR A 5 2.65 -11.07 -14.40
N LEU A 6 3.51 -10.33 -13.72
CA LEU A 6 3.73 -8.91 -13.96
C LEU A 6 5.10 -8.71 -14.61
N ASN A 7 5.18 -7.83 -15.60
CA ASN A 7 6.44 -7.31 -16.08
C ASN A 7 6.94 -6.26 -15.08
N TRP A 8 7.75 -6.68 -14.12
CA TRP A 8 8.31 -5.77 -13.13
C TRP A 8 9.44 -4.93 -13.74
N THR A 9 9.44 -3.63 -13.48
CA THR A 9 10.53 -2.75 -13.87
C THR A 9 11.21 -2.20 -12.61
N ASN A 10 12.53 -2.29 -12.57
CA ASN A 10 13.31 -1.81 -11.43
C ASN A 10 13.69 -0.32 -11.55
N ASP A 11 13.30 0.33 -12.65
CA ASP A 11 13.76 1.70 -12.96
C ASP A 11 12.85 2.79 -12.40
N LYS A 12 11.69 2.42 -11.85
CA LYS A 12 10.71 3.38 -11.35
C LYS A 12 10.01 2.86 -10.11
N VAL A 13 9.78 3.74 -9.17
CA VAL A 13 9.07 3.44 -7.91
C VAL A 13 7.53 3.46 -8.07
N VAL A 14 7.01 4.15 -9.08
CA VAL A 14 5.60 4.07 -9.51
C VAL A 14 5.59 3.93 -11.03
N PHE A 15 4.97 2.87 -11.52
CA PHE A 15 4.96 2.55 -12.95
C PHE A 15 3.68 1.85 -13.37
N GLU A 16 3.39 1.93 -14.68
CA GLU A 16 2.32 1.16 -15.32
C GLU A 16 2.92 -0.04 -16.04
N THR A 17 2.22 -1.16 -15.96
CA THR A 17 2.57 -2.41 -16.61
C THR A 17 1.31 -3.20 -16.93
N SER A 18 1.45 -4.45 -17.35
CA SER A 18 0.34 -5.35 -17.62
C SER A 18 0.40 -6.57 -16.72
N LEU A 19 -0.75 -6.91 -16.14
CA LEU A 19 -0.98 -8.19 -15.48
C LEU A 19 -1.42 -9.18 -16.55
N HIS A 20 -0.62 -10.21 -16.80
CA HIS A 20 -0.89 -11.23 -17.82
C HIS A 20 -1.51 -12.48 -17.16
N GLY A 21 -2.66 -12.89 -17.67
CA GLY A 21 -3.29 -14.16 -17.31
C GLY A 21 -2.73 -15.33 -18.14
N ASN A 22 -3.07 -16.56 -17.75
CA ASN A 22 -2.67 -17.78 -18.44
C ASN A 22 -3.27 -17.95 -19.85
N THR A 23 -4.32 -17.23 -20.14
CA THR A 23 -5.06 -17.28 -21.41
C THR A 23 -4.59 -16.23 -22.43
N GLY A 24 -3.51 -15.52 -22.11
CA GLY A 24 -2.98 -14.46 -22.97
C GLY A 24 -3.68 -13.11 -22.80
N GLU A 25 -4.65 -13.02 -21.91
CA GLU A 25 -5.28 -11.74 -21.55
C GLU A 25 -4.32 -10.87 -20.76
N ALA A 26 -4.36 -9.57 -21.01
CA ALA A 26 -3.57 -8.59 -20.29
C ALA A 26 -4.48 -7.49 -19.76
N ALA A 27 -4.36 -7.20 -18.46
CA ALA A 27 -5.05 -6.08 -17.83
C ALA A 27 -4.05 -5.00 -17.42
N PRO A 28 -4.34 -3.71 -17.66
CA PRO A 28 -3.47 -2.63 -17.25
C PRO A 28 -3.43 -2.54 -15.72
N ILE A 29 -2.23 -2.44 -15.17
CA ILE A 29 -2.02 -2.31 -13.73
C ILE A 29 -0.99 -1.22 -13.44
N LYS A 30 -1.28 -0.37 -12.46
CA LYS A 30 -0.33 0.57 -11.90
C LYS A 30 0.24 0.00 -10.59
N VAL A 31 1.55 0.03 -10.47
CA VAL A 31 2.27 -0.46 -9.29
C VAL A 31 2.92 0.71 -8.56
N ASN A 32 2.66 0.81 -7.26
CA ASN A 32 3.46 1.61 -6.33
C ASN A 32 4.39 0.66 -5.57
N ASP A 33 5.68 0.72 -5.90
CA ASP A 33 6.76 -0.06 -5.26
C ASP A 33 7.63 0.81 -4.35
N LEU A 34 7.11 1.93 -3.89
CA LEU A 34 7.82 2.88 -3.03
C LEU A 34 7.84 2.37 -1.58
N TYR A 35 8.62 1.33 -1.32
CA TYR A 35 8.69 0.75 0.02
C TYR A 35 9.93 1.19 0.82
N ASN A 36 11.03 1.56 0.15
CA ASN A 36 12.25 2.05 0.78
C ASN A 36 12.34 3.56 0.60
N ILE A 37 12.13 4.30 1.69
CA ILE A 37 12.07 5.76 1.66
C ILE A 37 13.05 6.39 2.66
N LYS A 38 13.30 7.68 2.46
CA LYS A 38 14.04 8.53 3.39
C LYS A 38 13.30 9.85 3.56
N ASN A 39 12.95 10.21 4.80
CA ASN A 39 12.11 11.37 5.09
C ASN A 39 10.78 11.37 4.30
N GLY A 40 10.15 10.21 4.18
CA GLY A 40 8.85 10.06 3.53
C GLY A 40 8.86 10.06 2.00
N ALA A 41 10.02 10.00 1.36
CA ALA A 41 10.15 10.06 -0.10
C ALA A 41 11.30 9.20 -0.64
N SER A 42 11.23 8.86 -1.92
CA SER A 42 12.34 8.31 -2.70
C SER A 42 12.17 8.74 -4.16
N ASP A 43 13.29 8.93 -4.87
CA ASP A 43 13.35 9.30 -6.29
C ASP A 43 12.43 10.49 -6.66
N GLY A 44 12.42 11.50 -5.78
CA GLY A 44 11.63 12.72 -5.97
C GLY A 44 10.12 12.56 -5.76
N LYS A 45 9.64 11.37 -5.35
CA LYS A 45 8.22 11.10 -5.08
C LYS A 45 8.00 10.83 -3.60
N THR A 46 6.99 11.48 -3.01
CA THR A 46 6.57 11.20 -1.64
C THR A 46 5.72 9.94 -1.57
N LYS A 47 5.74 9.26 -0.43
CA LYS A 47 4.89 8.08 -0.19
C LYS A 47 3.40 8.40 -0.36
N TYR A 48 2.96 9.54 0.11
CA TYR A 48 1.58 10.01 -0.08
C TYR A 48 1.20 10.14 -1.55
N ALA A 49 2.05 10.79 -2.35
CA ALA A 49 1.81 10.95 -3.79
C ALA A 49 1.77 9.61 -4.52
N ALA A 50 2.61 8.65 -4.13
CA ALA A 50 2.62 7.30 -4.71
C ALA A 50 1.32 6.53 -4.40
N ILE A 51 0.83 6.61 -3.15
CA ILE A 51 -0.44 6.02 -2.73
C ILE A 51 -1.60 6.65 -3.52
N ASP A 52 -1.65 7.97 -3.58
CA ASP A 52 -2.71 8.71 -4.28
C ASP A 52 -2.75 8.40 -5.77
N GLU A 53 -1.59 8.30 -6.42
CA GLU A 53 -1.50 8.00 -7.84
C GLU A 53 -2.04 6.60 -8.17
N CYS A 54 -1.77 5.61 -7.31
CA CYS A 54 -2.32 4.27 -7.45
C CYS A 54 -3.84 4.26 -7.27
N ILE A 55 -4.35 4.88 -6.22
CA ILE A 55 -5.79 4.93 -5.96
C ILE A 55 -6.50 5.68 -7.09
N ALA A 56 -5.98 6.83 -7.52
CA ALA A 56 -6.56 7.62 -8.61
C ALA A 56 -6.62 6.87 -9.95
N TYR A 57 -5.67 5.96 -10.18
CA TYR A 57 -5.62 5.20 -11.42
C TYR A 57 -6.82 4.27 -11.62
N THR A 58 -7.32 3.68 -10.55
CA THR A 58 -8.48 2.79 -10.58
C THR A 58 -9.78 3.51 -10.26
N TYR A 59 -9.72 4.58 -9.48
CA TYR A 59 -10.90 5.31 -9.02
C TYR A 59 -11.47 6.24 -10.08
N ASN A 60 -10.62 6.94 -10.84
CA ASN A 60 -11.04 7.95 -11.81
C ASN A 60 -11.28 7.35 -13.22
N THR A 61 -11.66 6.09 -13.31
CA THR A 61 -11.89 5.43 -14.59
C THR A 61 -13.19 4.66 -14.60
N ASP A 62 -13.89 4.71 -15.73
CA ASP A 62 -15.01 3.83 -16.02
C ASP A 62 -14.55 2.45 -16.57
N ASP A 63 -13.23 2.25 -16.70
CA ASP A 63 -12.64 1.00 -17.15
C ASP A 63 -12.47 0.01 -15.97
N PRO A 64 -13.34 -1.00 -15.86
CA PRO A 64 -13.30 -1.97 -14.79
C PRO A 64 -12.11 -2.93 -14.89
N THR A 65 -11.35 -2.90 -15.99
CA THR A 65 -10.18 -3.76 -16.21
C THR A 65 -8.91 -3.18 -15.61
N ARG A 66 -8.91 -1.91 -15.19
CA ARG A 66 -7.77 -1.27 -14.54
C ARG A 66 -7.58 -1.77 -13.11
N TRP A 67 -6.35 -2.09 -12.80
CA TRP A 67 -5.95 -2.53 -11.47
C TRP A 67 -4.83 -1.65 -10.91
N CYS A 68 -4.68 -1.63 -9.60
CA CYS A 68 -3.45 -1.14 -8.99
C CYS A 68 -2.93 -2.14 -7.94
N MET A 69 -1.62 -2.10 -7.73
CA MET A 69 -0.94 -2.75 -6.63
C MET A 69 -0.25 -1.65 -5.82
N ASN A 70 -0.76 -1.40 -4.64
CA ASN A 70 -0.35 -0.28 -3.82
C ASN A 70 0.40 -0.78 -2.58
N TYR A 71 1.73 -0.68 -2.59
CA TYR A 71 2.54 -0.89 -1.41
C TYR A 71 2.32 0.28 -0.45
N VAL A 72 1.47 0.09 0.56
CA VAL A 72 1.26 1.04 1.66
C VAL A 72 2.35 0.87 2.71
N SER A 73 2.78 -0.38 2.96
CA SER A 73 3.96 -0.68 3.77
C SER A 73 5.19 0.07 3.26
N CYS A 74 6.03 0.48 4.17
CA CYS A 74 7.32 1.03 3.83
C CYS A 74 8.29 1.04 5.01
N TYR A 75 9.51 1.37 4.70
CA TYR A 75 10.64 1.50 5.59
C TYR A 75 11.26 2.87 5.39
N ASP A 76 11.24 3.71 6.43
CA ASP A 76 11.82 5.06 6.36
C ASP A 76 13.17 5.10 7.07
N THR A 77 14.24 5.15 6.29
CA THR A 77 15.62 5.13 6.81
C THR A 77 15.98 6.35 7.66
N ALA A 78 15.21 7.43 7.59
CA ALA A 78 15.43 8.60 8.45
C ALA A 78 14.88 8.43 9.87
N HIS A 79 13.97 7.46 10.06
CA HIS A 79 13.33 7.17 11.34
C HIS A 79 13.82 5.87 11.98
N CYS A 80 14.91 5.29 11.46
CA CYS A 80 15.55 4.15 12.11
C CYS A 80 16.08 4.60 13.46
N SER A 81 15.47 4.14 14.55
CA SER A 81 16.00 4.40 15.88
C SER A 81 17.33 3.66 16.05
N VAL A 82 18.44 4.39 15.99
CA VAL A 82 19.77 3.89 16.38
C VAL A 82 19.87 3.94 17.90
N SER A 83 18.98 3.30 18.60
CA SER A 83 19.11 3.12 20.04
C SER A 83 19.70 1.73 20.33
N GLY A 84 21.03 1.71 20.34
CA GLY A 84 21.81 0.50 20.58
C GLY A 84 22.47 0.01 19.31
N ILE A 85 23.76 -0.25 19.42
CA ILE A 85 24.57 -0.86 18.36
C ILE A 85 23.93 -2.22 18.04
N SER A 86 23.01 -2.26 17.09
CA SER A 86 22.53 -3.51 16.54
C SER A 86 23.57 -3.98 15.53
N LEU A 87 24.24 -5.07 15.84
CA LEU A 87 25.11 -5.81 14.94
C LEU A 87 24.38 -6.34 13.69
N PHE A 88 23.06 -6.15 13.59
CA PHE A 88 22.19 -6.72 12.56
C PHE A 88 21.46 -5.68 11.70
N GLY A 89 21.97 -4.48 11.57
CA GLY A 89 21.39 -3.45 10.71
C GLY A 89 20.34 -2.58 11.42
N ALA A 90 20.08 -1.42 10.83
CA ALA A 90 19.02 -0.54 11.30
C ALA A 90 17.67 -1.23 11.10
N VAL A 91 16.97 -1.50 12.17
CA VAL A 91 15.56 -1.94 12.11
C VAL A 91 14.75 -0.68 11.79
N GLY A 92 14.13 -0.63 10.62
CA GLY A 92 13.25 0.48 10.25
C GLY A 92 12.03 0.50 11.15
N ASP A 93 11.52 1.68 11.39
CA ASP A 93 10.28 1.87 12.13
C ASP A 93 9.08 1.54 11.23
N TYR A 94 8.83 0.25 11.01
CA TYR A 94 7.66 -0.21 10.26
C TYR A 94 6.36 0.21 10.92
N ASP A 95 6.32 0.24 12.25
CA ASP A 95 5.18 0.70 13.03
C ASP A 95 4.94 2.21 12.86
N TYR A 96 6.00 3.01 12.82
CA TYR A 96 5.91 4.44 12.50
C TYR A 96 5.36 4.67 11.08
N CYS A 97 5.84 3.93 10.11
CA CYS A 97 5.35 3.99 8.74
C CYS A 97 3.89 3.53 8.66
N ALA A 98 3.55 2.43 9.31
CA ALA A 98 2.18 1.93 9.36
C ALA A 98 1.22 2.94 10.03
N ASN A 99 1.61 3.55 11.15
CA ASN A 99 0.84 4.62 11.80
C ASN A 99 0.48 5.74 10.81
N LYS A 100 1.43 6.16 9.99
CA LYS A 100 1.21 7.25 9.02
C LYS A 100 0.40 6.81 7.81
N TYR A 101 0.84 5.73 7.17
CA TYR A 101 0.40 5.42 5.81
C TYR A 101 -0.81 4.50 5.76
N ASN A 102 -1.00 3.61 6.75
CA ASN A 102 -2.24 2.85 6.86
C ASN A 102 -3.41 3.80 7.16
N ARG A 103 -3.24 4.71 8.13
CA ARG A 103 -4.25 5.71 8.45
C ARG A 103 -4.58 6.57 7.24
N TYR A 104 -3.55 7.16 6.61
CA TYR A 104 -3.74 8.01 5.43
C TYR A 104 -4.50 7.29 4.32
N THR A 105 -4.12 6.03 4.04
CA THR A 105 -4.76 5.24 2.99
C THR A 105 -6.21 4.90 3.34
N ALA A 106 -6.49 4.55 4.60
CA ALA A 106 -7.84 4.30 5.07
C ALA A 106 -8.72 5.55 4.93
N ASP A 107 -8.27 6.69 5.44
CA ASP A 107 -8.97 7.98 5.35
C ASP A 107 -9.22 8.36 3.88
N LYS A 108 -8.24 8.10 3.02
CA LYS A 108 -8.34 8.39 1.59
C LYS A 108 -9.41 7.52 0.92
N ILE A 109 -9.40 6.21 1.14
CA ILE A 109 -10.40 5.28 0.61
C ILE A 109 -11.79 5.64 1.12
N ASP A 110 -11.94 5.95 2.39
CA ASP A 110 -13.23 6.32 2.99
C ASP A 110 -13.75 7.67 2.48
N SER A 111 -12.88 8.58 2.07
CA SER A 111 -13.25 9.88 1.52
C SER A 111 -13.77 9.81 0.08
N TYR A 112 -13.52 8.70 -0.63
CA TYR A 112 -13.96 8.54 -2.00
C TYR A 112 -15.44 8.15 -2.10
N ASP A 113 -16.06 8.68 -3.13
CA ASP A 113 -17.47 8.42 -3.47
C ASP A 113 -17.67 7.09 -4.23
N PHE A 114 -16.82 6.12 -3.97
CA PHE A 114 -16.90 4.70 -4.38
C PHE A 114 -17.17 4.44 -5.87
N ARG A 115 -16.43 5.11 -6.74
CA ARG A 115 -16.59 4.94 -8.19
C ARG A 115 -15.70 3.87 -8.81
N GLY A 116 -14.77 3.32 -8.07
CA GLY A 116 -13.82 2.33 -8.57
C GLY A 116 -13.34 1.35 -7.51
N ASN A 117 -12.57 0.37 -7.94
CA ASN A 117 -11.87 -0.53 -7.02
C ASN A 117 -10.60 0.13 -6.48
N VAL A 118 -10.12 -0.31 -5.33
CA VAL A 118 -8.85 0.15 -4.74
C VAL A 118 -7.68 -0.77 -5.09
N GLY A 119 -7.92 -1.80 -5.91
CA GLY A 119 -6.90 -2.75 -6.31
C GLY A 119 -6.39 -3.64 -5.17
N ILE A 120 -5.12 -3.98 -5.23
CA ILE A 120 -4.42 -4.77 -4.23
C ILE A 120 -3.68 -3.82 -3.30
N VAL A 121 -3.96 -3.90 -2.01
CA VAL A 121 -3.28 -3.13 -0.97
C VAL A 121 -2.33 -4.04 -0.19
N LEU A 122 -1.05 -3.74 -0.22
CA LEU A 122 0.00 -4.43 0.53
C LEU A 122 0.39 -3.57 1.73
N MET A 123 0.20 -4.10 2.94
CA MET A 123 0.37 -3.34 4.17
C MET A 123 1.03 -4.16 5.27
N ASP A 124 1.78 -3.50 6.13
CA ASP A 124 2.23 -4.06 7.40
C ASP A 124 1.12 -4.00 8.45
N PHE A 125 1.15 -4.92 9.39
CA PHE A 125 0.20 -4.99 10.51
C PHE A 125 -1.26 -5.11 10.07
N ALA A 126 -1.54 -5.85 9.02
CA ALA A 126 -2.91 -6.09 8.57
C ALA A 126 -3.78 -6.63 9.72
N ALA A 127 -4.98 -6.07 9.85
CA ALA A 127 -5.94 -6.38 10.92
C ALA A 127 -5.46 -6.10 12.36
N ALA A 128 -4.36 -5.38 12.56
CA ALA A 128 -3.90 -4.95 13.87
C ALA A 128 -4.22 -3.46 14.10
N SER A 129 -4.74 -3.12 15.30
CA SER A 129 -4.90 -1.73 15.70
C SER A 129 -3.61 -1.13 16.26
N HIS A 130 -2.82 -1.94 16.97
CA HIS A 130 -1.56 -1.54 17.58
C HIS A 130 -0.44 -2.53 17.27
N ALA A 131 0.76 -2.00 17.10
CA ALA A 131 1.96 -2.81 16.96
C ALA A 131 2.40 -3.30 18.36
N THR A 132 2.50 -4.61 18.51
CA THR A 132 3.16 -5.26 19.63
C THR A 132 4.44 -5.88 19.12
N MET A 133 5.48 -5.07 18.87
CA MET A 133 6.75 -5.59 18.40
C MET A 133 7.73 -5.76 19.55
N THR A 134 8.24 -6.97 19.66
CA THR A 134 9.35 -7.31 20.53
C THR A 134 10.60 -7.45 19.67
N TYR A 135 11.13 -6.35 19.17
CA TYR A 135 12.47 -6.36 18.60
C TYR A 135 13.41 -5.65 19.55
N GLY A 136 14.25 -6.42 20.25
CA GLY A 136 15.42 -5.90 20.94
C GLY A 136 15.16 -4.84 22.00
N GLN A 137 14.13 -5.00 22.83
CA GLN A 137 13.85 -4.20 24.04
C GLN A 137 12.98 -2.93 23.89
N THR A 138 12.48 -2.58 22.75
CA THR A 138 11.48 -1.52 22.64
C THR A 138 10.11 -2.11 22.35
N TYR A 139 9.22 -2.07 23.34
CA TYR A 139 7.80 -2.30 23.12
C TYR A 139 7.23 -1.04 22.49
N SER A 140 6.94 -1.07 21.22
CA SER A 140 6.09 -0.05 20.60
C SER A 140 4.63 -0.48 20.78
N ASN A 141 3.86 0.29 21.52
CA ASN A 141 2.39 0.17 21.53
C ASN A 141 1.79 1.25 20.62
N MET A 142 2.44 1.46 19.47
CA MET A 142 2.03 2.46 18.52
C MET A 142 0.78 2.00 17.79
N GLN A 143 -0.18 2.88 17.64
CA GLN A 143 -1.35 2.62 16.81
C GLN A 143 -0.92 2.53 15.35
N VAL A 144 -1.32 1.46 14.64
CA VAL A 144 -0.88 1.16 13.27
C VAL A 144 -2.01 1.14 12.25
N TYR A 145 -3.25 1.26 12.68
CA TYR A 145 -4.44 1.40 11.81
C TYR A 145 -4.62 0.31 10.74
N GLY A 146 -4.07 -0.88 10.98
CA GLY A 146 -4.18 -1.97 10.01
C GLY A 146 -5.60 -2.51 9.92
N ASP A 147 -6.32 -2.57 11.02
CA ASP A 147 -7.74 -2.93 11.07
C ASP A 147 -8.63 -1.89 10.39
N ASP A 148 -8.34 -0.59 10.53
CA ASP A 148 -9.07 0.49 9.86
C ASP A 148 -8.88 0.42 8.35
N LEU A 149 -7.64 0.21 7.89
CA LEU A 149 -7.35 0.09 6.45
C LEU A 149 -8.03 -1.15 5.85
N VAL A 150 -7.98 -2.31 6.51
CA VAL A 150 -8.69 -3.51 6.06
C VAL A 150 -10.19 -3.24 5.95
N ARG A 151 -10.78 -2.57 6.94
CA ARG A 151 -12.20 -2.20 6.93
C ARG A 151 -12.54 -1.27 5.78
N ALA A 152 -11.73 -0.23 5.55
CA ALA A 152 -11.92 0.70 4.44
C ALA A 152 -11.93 -0.01 3.08
N VAL A 153 -10.98 -0.93 2.84
CA VAL A 153 -10.91 -1.74 1.61
C VAL A 153 -12.14 -2.63 1.44
N ILE A 154 -12.56 -3.34 2.51
CA ILE A 154 -13.74 -4.23 2.47
C ILE A 154 -15.00 -3.40 2.19
N CYS A 155 -15.19 -2.28 2.87
CA CYS A 155 -16.35 -1.40 2.69
C CYS A 155 -16.39 -0.84 1.27
N ASN A 156 -15.25 -0.41 0.72
CA ASN A 156 -15.17 0.07 -0.65
C ASN A 156 -15.52 -1.03 -1.66
N ASN A 157 -14.97 -2.23 -1.51
CA ASN A 157 -15.26 -3.35 -2.40
C ASN A 157 -16.74 -3.74 -2.39
N ASN A 158 -17.38 -3.72 -1.23
CA ASN A 158 -18.81 -4.00 -1.12
C ASN A 158 -19.67 -2.94 -1.85
N LYS A 159 -19.34 -1.66 -1.69
CA LYS A 159 -20.05 -0.57 -2.36
C LYS A 159 -19.82 -0.61 -3.88
N TRP A 160 -18.62 -0.93 -4.33
CA TRP A 160 -18.34 -1.08 -5.75
C TRP A 160 -19.11 -2.26 -6.38
N ASN A 161 -19.20 -3.39 -5.69
CA ASN A 161 -19.98 -4.54 -6.15
C ASN A 161 -21.49 -4.24 -6.25
N LEU A 162 -22.03 -3.46 -5.33
CA LEU A 162 -23.45 -3.04 -5.39
C LEU A 162 -23.72 -2.21 -6.64
N ARG A 163 -22.85 -1.28 -6.99
CA ARG A 163 -23.00 -0.44 -8.21
C ARG A 163 -22.87 -1.20 -9.53
N ARG A 164 -22.11 -2.27 -9.57
CA ARG A 164 -21.98 -3.09 -10.79
C ARG A 164 -23.24 -3.87 -11.12
N ASN A 165 -24.15 -4.02 -10.19
CA ASN A 165 -25.40 -4.77 -10.33
C ASN A 165 -26.60 -3.85 -10.56
N GLU A 166 -26.40 -2.53 -10.62
CA GLU A 166 -27.38 -1.52 -11.07
C GLU A 166 -27.20 -1.22 -12.56
#